data_4bac61fe2c319268114c7ede5d75035a
#
_entry.id   4bac61fe2c319268114c7ede5d75035a
#
_cell.length_a   1.000
_cell.length_b   1.000
_cell.length_c   1.000
_cell.angle_alpha   90.00
_cell.angle_beta   90.00
_cell.angle_gamma   90.00
#
_symmetry.space_group_name_H-M   'P 1'
#
loop_
_entity.id
_entity.type
_entity.pdbx_description
1 polymer ?
#
loop_
_entity_poly.entity_id
_entity_poly.type
_entity_poly.pdbx_seq_one_letter_code
_entity_poly.pdbx_strand_id
1 'polypeptide(L)'
;DFYASEDTTAFRVFNSEGDGIGGLIIDYYDGYYVTSWYSEGIYQFKEYVIEALKSAPNFKGLYQKKRFNVKGQYIEEDDFVTGNKGEFPLIVKENGIRFAVYLNDGAMVGVFLDQRDVRKTIRDKYAKGKTVLNMFSYTGAFSVAAALGGATKTTSVDLANRSLAKTIEQFSVNGIDHEAQDIIVEDVFKYFKYAVKKNMTFDLVVLDPPSFAKSKKHTFSAAKDYKDLLKEAIALTKPNGVIVASTNASNFDMKRFHSFIEKAFNEK
;
A
#
# COMPACT_ATOMS: atom_id res chain seq x y z
N ASP A 1 -11.42 -10.38 17.07
CA ASP A 1 -10.36 -11.36 16.82
C ASP A 1 -10.28 -11.65 15.31
N PHE A 2 -9.22 -11.19 14.66
CA PHE A 2 -9.07 -11.37 13.20
C PHE A 2 -8.82 -12.83 12.80
N TYR A 3 -8.29 -13.67 13.68
CA TYR A 3 -8.09 -15.09 13.37
C TYR A 3 -9.40 -15.87 13.15
N ALA A 4 -10.50 -15.37 13.70
CA ALA A 4 -11.83 -15.94 13.51
C ALA A 4 -12.63 -15.23 12.41
N SER A 5 -12.05 -14.24 11.73
CA SER A 5 -12.75 -13.46 10.71
C SER A 5 -12.79 -14.22 9.38
N GLU A 6 -13.98 -14.30 8.77
CA GLU A 6 -14.16 -14.86 7.42
C GLU A 6 -13.90 -13.84 6.32
N ASP A 7 -13.98 -12.55 6.63
CA ASP A 7 -13.84 -11.46 5.67
C ASP A 7 -12.48 -10.75 5.71
N THR A 8 -11.63 -11.04 6.72
CA THR A 8 -10.30 -10.46 6.87
C THR A 8 -9.30 -11.54 7.26
N THR A 9 -8.54 -12.04 6.30
CA THR A 9 -7.54 -13.11 6.47
C THR A 9 -6.10 -12.61 6.30
N ALA A 10 -5.90 -11.28 6.25
CA ALA A 10 -4.58 -10.66 6.26
C ALA A 10 -4.56 -9.46 7.22
N PHE A 11 -3.64 -9.48 8.19
CA PHE A 11 -3.53 -8.46 9.23
C PHE A 11 -2.18 -8.49 9.93
N ARG A 12 -1.82 -7.39 10.60
CA ARG A 12 -0.62 -7.31 11.43
C ARG A 12 -0.86 -7.98 12.78
N VAL A 13 0.03 -8.90 13.14
CA VAL A 13 0.03 -9.64 14.41
C VAL A 13 0.89 -8.95 15.45
N PHE A 14 2.04 -8.39 15.02
CA PHE A 14 3.00 -7.72 15.90
C PHE A 14 3.59 -6.47 15.21
N ASN A 15 3.53 -5.34 15.89
CA ASN A 15 3.84 -4.02 15.33
C ASN A 15 5.05 -3.33 16.00
N SER A 16 6.15 -4.05 16.13
CA SER A 16 7.44 -3.49 16.53
C SER A 16 7.35 -2.68 17.85
N GLU A 17 7.83 -1.43 17.85
CA GLU A 17 7.82 -0.54 19.01
C GLU A 17 6.41 -0.34 19.59
N GLY A 18 5.37 -0.42 18.75
CA GLY A 18 3.98 -0.32 19.19
C GLY A 18 3.56 -1.44 20.16
N ASP A 19 4.19 -2.61 20.04
CA ASP A 19 3.99 -3.77 20.91
C ASP A 19 5.17 -4.01 21.88
N GLY A 20 6.06 -3.03 22.01
CA GLY A 20 7.10 -3.01 23.03
C GLY A 20 8.44 -3.65 22.66
N ILE A 21 8.61 -4.22 21.48
CA ILE A 21 9.87 -4.78 20.98
C ILE A 21 10.20 -4.20 19.62
N GLY A 22 11.18 -3.32 19.55
CA GLY A 22 11.57 -2.64 18.32
C GLY A 22 12.23 -3.55 17.28
N GLY A 23 12.04 -3.21 16.01
CA GLY A 23 12.76 -3.83 14.92
C GLY A 23 12.18 -5.15 14.39
N LEU A 24 11.01 -5.59 14.88
CA LEU A 24 10.30 -6.79 14.39
C LEU A 24 8.86 -6.44 14.03
N ILE A 25 8.44 -6.82 12.84
CA ILE A 25 7.04 -6.81 12.42
C ILE A 25 6.64 -8.24 12.06
N ILE A 26 5.44 -8.65 12.45
CA ILE A 26 4.87 -9.95 12.07
C ILE A 26 3.50 -9.70 11.44
N ASP A 27 3.36 -10.09 10.19
CA ASP A 27 2.12 -10.03 9.43
C ASP A 27 1.60 -11.45 9.15
N TYR A 28 0.28 -11.61 9.16
CA TYR A 28 -0.43 -12.85 8.88
C TYR A 28 -1.16 -12.77 7.54
N TYR A 29 -1.09 -13.85 6.76
CA TYR A 29 -1.72 -13.99 5.44
C TYR A 29 -2.32 -15.40 5.32
N ASP A 30 -3.54 -15.58 5.75
CA ASP A 30 -4.31 -16.85 5.64
C ASP A 30 -3.53 -18.12 6.04
N GLY A 31 -2.94 -18.09 7.22
CA GLY A 31 -2.16 -19.21 7.79
C GLY A 31 -0.65 -19.05 7.54
N TYR A 32 -0.22 -18.19 6.68
CA TYR A 32 1.19 -17.87 6.48
C TYR A 32 1.60 -16.64 7.27
N TYR A 33 2.71 -16.73 7.98
CA TYR A 33 3.29 -15.61 8.72
C TYR A 33 4.47 -15.04 7.96
N VAL A 34 4.64 -13.73 8.02
CA VAL A 34 5.80 -13.02 7.45
C VAL A 34 6.45 -12.20 8.55
N THR A 35 7.67 -12.53 8.91
CA THR A 35 8.49 -11.71 9.82
C THR A 35 9.31 -10.72 9.01
N SER A 36 9.25 -9.43 9.37
CA SER A 36 10.12 -8.39 8.83
C SER A 36 11.08 -7.92 9.92
N TRP A 37 12.39 -8.10 9.66
CA TRP A 37 13.46 -7.81 10.59
C TRP A 37 14.17 -6.52 10.18
N TYR A 38 14.15 -5.51 11.06
CA TYR A 38 14.68 -4.18 10.77
C TYR A 38 16.03 -3.90 11.45
N SER A 39 16.49 -4.76 12.37
CA SER A 39 17.80 -4.65 12.98
C SER A 39 18.44 -6.02 13.20
N GLU A 40 19.77 -6.05 13.17
CA GLU A 40 20.57 -7.24 13.47
C GLU A 40 20.37 -7.70 14.93
N GLY A 41 20.18 -6.74 15.85
CA GLY A 41 19.99 -7.03 17.28
C GLY A 41 18.80 -7.94 17.54
N ILE A 42 17.61 -7.59 17.00
CA ILE A 42 16.41 -8.44 17.17
C ILE A 42 16.51 -9.73 16.37
N TYR A 43 17.21 -9.72 15.23
CA TYR A 43 17.38 -10.91 14.39
C TYR A 43 18.15 -12.04 15.09
N GLN A 44 19.01 -11.73 16.09
CA GLN A 44 19.71 -12.74 16.90
C GLN A 44 18.72 -13.61 17.71
N PHE A 45 17.51 -13.13 17.94
CA PHE A 45 16.45 -13.85 18.66
C PHE A 45 15.48 -14.60 17.73
N LYS A 46 15.80 -14.73 16.44
CA LYS A 46 14.92 -15.30 15.41
C LYS A 46 14.40 -16.69 15.77
N GLU A 47 15.22 -17.54 16.37
CA GLU A 47 14.84 -18.92 16.69
C GLU A 47 13.69 -18.96 17.74
N TYR A 48 13.70 -18.06 18.72
CA TYR A 48 12.61 -17.94 19.70
C TYR A 48 11.30 -17.48 19.04
N VAL A 49 11.40 -16.54 18.09
CA VAL A 49 10.22 -16.05 17.33
C VAL A 49 9.68 -17.15 16.42
N ILE A 50 10.55 -17.91 15.74
CA ILE A 50 10.16 -19.04 14.90
C ILE A 50 9.42 -20.09 15.70
N GLU A 51 9.96 -20.51 16.85
CA GLU A 51 9.31 -21.51 17.71
C GLU A 51 7.96 -21.01 18.25
N ALA A 52 7.86 -19.75 18.65
CA ALA A 52 6.59 -19.17 19.08
C ALA A 52 5.55 -19.18 17.95
N LEU A 53 5.95 -18.82 16.72
CA LEU A 53 5.06 -18.78 15.57
C LEU A 53 4.58 -20.16 15.09
N LYS A 54 5.38 -21.22 15.26
CA LYS A 54 4.94 -22.59 14.95
C LYS A 54 3.72 -23.01 15.80
N SER A 55 3.54 -22.44 16.98
CA SER A 55 2.40 -22.67 17.86
C SER A 55 1.28 -21.62 17.69
N ALA A 56 1.44 -20.69 16.78
CA ALA A 56 0.47 -19.62 16.52
C ALA A 56 -0.79 -20.17 15.81
N PRO A 57 -1.95 -19.48 15.94
CA PRO A 57 -3.18 -19.90 15.31
C PRO A 57 -3.04 -20.11 13.79
N ASN A 58 -3.62 -21.21 13.30
CA ASN A 58 -3.72 -21.53 11.87
C ASN A 58 -2.36 -21.57 11.12
N PHE A 59 -1.26 -21.87 11.81
CA PHE A 59 0.08 -21.88 11.22
C PHE A 59 0.17 -22.88 10.07
N LYS A 60 0.44 -22.38 8.87
CA LYS A 60 0.76 -23.15 7.66
C LYS A 60 2.25 -23.08 7.33
N GLY A 61 2.83 -21.88 7.37
CA GLY A 61 4.22 -21.65 7.03
C GLY A 61 4.71 -20.26 7.41
N LEU A 62 6.01 -20.08 7.41
CA LEU A 62 6.69 -18.84 7.77
C LEU A 62 7.62 -18.40 6.67
N TYR A 63 7.53 -17.13 6.32
CA TYR A 63 8.44 -16.39 5.46
C TYR A 63 9.12 -15.26 6.25
N GLN A 64 10.28 -14.80 5.79
CA GLN A 64 10.98 -13.68 6.43
C GLN A 64 11.44 -12.64 5.42
N LYS A 65 11.52 -11.39 5.86
CA LYS A 65 12.09 -10.26 5.13
C LYS A 65 13.17 -9.59 5.96
N LYS A 66 14.43 -9.66 5.52
CA LYS A 66 15.51 -8.94 6.17
C LYS A 66 15.57 -7.52 5.62
N ARG A 67 15.39 -6.52 6.50
CA ARG A 67 15.35 -5.10 6.17
C ARG A 67 16.60 -4.33 6.63
N PHE A 68 17.56 -5.00 7.24
CA PHE A 68 18.82 -4.43 7.72
C PHE A 68 19.99 -4.91 6.84
N ASN A 69 21.08 -4.13 6.79
CA ASN A 69 22.30 -4.41 6.02
C ASN A 69 22.12 -4.55 4.49
N VAL A 70 20.97 -4.12 3.96
CA VAL A 70 20.63 -4.32 2.53
C VAL A 70 21.15 -3.20 1.61
N LYS A 71 21.80 -2.14 2.13
CA LYS A 71 22.36 -1.01 1.35
C LYS A 71 21.44 -0.53 0.20
N GLY A 72 20.12 -0.52 0.44
CA GLY A 72 19.12 -0.19 -0.56
C GLY A 72 18.82 -1.27 -1.60
N GLN A 73 19.43 -2.44 -1.51
CA GLN A 73 19.11 -3.60 -2.35
C GLN A 73 18.51 -4.70 -1.47
N TYR A 74 17.37 -5.23 -1.89
CA TYR A 74 16.81 -6.43 -1.29
C TYR A 74 17.57 -7.63 -1.88
N ILE A 75 18.23 -8.41 -1.02
CA ILE A 75 18.92 -9.63 -1.44
C ILE A 75 17.83 -10.70 -1.56
N GLU A 76 17.63 -11.23 -2.76
CA GLU A 76 16.78 -12.38 -3.01
C GLU A 76 17.44 -13.64 -2.45
N GLU A 77 17.25 -13.88 -1.16
CA GLU A 77 17.37 -15.21 -0.56
C GLU A 77 15.99 -15.88 -0.62
N ASP A 78 15.94 -17.21 -0.54
CA ASP A 78 14.65 -17.90 -0.35
C ASP A 78 14.04 -17.39 0.97
N ASP A 79 13.00 -16.59 0.84
CA ASP A 79 12.32 -15.96 1.98
C ASP A 79 11.57 -16.98 2.86
N PHE A 80 11.44 -18.21 2.41
CA PHE A 80 10.80 -19.30 3.14
C PHE A 80 11.67 -19.78 4.31
N VAL A 81 11.07 -19.94 5.48
CA VAL A 81 11.77 -20.34 6.71
C VAL A 81 11.40 -21.75 7.13
N THR A 82 10.10 -22.03 7.32
CA THR A 82 9.63 -23.34 7.84
C THR A 82 8.14 -23.55 7.59
N GLY A 83 7.66 -24.79 7.75
CA GLY A 83 6.29 -25.19 7.50
C GLY A 83 6.06 -25.62 6.07
N ASN A 84 4.87 -25.37 5.52
CA ASN A 84 4.52 -25.64 4.12
C ASN A 84 4.78 -24.42 3.26
N LYS A 85 5.39 -24.62 2.10
CA LYS A 85 5.52 -23.54 1.09
C LYS A 85 4.15 -23.18 0.54
N GLY A 86 3.87 -21.88 0.39
CA GLY A 86 2.64 -21.39 -0.21
C GLY A 86 2.67 -21.52 -1.73
N GLU A 87 1.49 -21.65 -2.31
CA GLU A 87 1.28 -21.47 -3.75
C GLU A 87 0.90 -20.00 -4.01
N PHE A 88 1.50 -19.38 -5.03
CA PHE A 88 1.30 -17.96 -5.32
C PHE A 88 0.68 -17.74 -6.71
N PRO A 89 -0.22 -16.74 -6.86
CA PRO A 89 -0.64 -15.81 -5.80
C PRO A 89 -1.45 -16.48 -4.69
N LEU A 90 -1.15 -16.12 -3.45
CA LEU A 90 -2.04 -16.40 -2.34
C LEU A 90 -3.16 -15.36 -2.33
N ILE A 91 -4.42 -15.82 -2.27
CA ILE A 91 -5.58 -14.92 -2.22
C ILE A 91 -5.98 -14.70 -0.76
N VAL A 92 -5.78 -13.50 -0.28
CA VAL A 92 -6.19 -13.08 1.06
C VAL A 92 -7.37 -12.12 1.00
N LYS A 93 -8.04 -11.91 2.13
CA LYS A 93 -9.18 -10.99 2.24
C LYS A 93 -8.87 -9.86 3.22
N GLU A 94 -9.46 -8.71 2.94
CA GLU A 94 -9.47 -7.54 3.79
C GLU A 94 -10.84 -6.86 3.70
N ASN A 95 -11.65 -6.94 4.76
CA ASN A 95 -13.04 -6.46 4.76
C ASN A 95 -13.84 -6.99 3.54
N GLY A 96 -13.65 -8.25 3.16
CA GLY A 96 -14.29 -8.90 2.02
C GLY A 96 -13.63 -8.63 0.66
N ILE A 97 -12.73 -7.68 0.54
CA ILE A 97 -11.95 -7.43 -0.68
C ILE A 97 -10.87 -8.51 -0.80
N ARG A 98 -10.71 -9.10 -1.98
CA ARG A 98 -9.66 -10.08 -2.27
C ARG A 98 -8.40 -9.39 -2.76
N PHE A 99 -7.24 -9.86 -2.27
CA PHE A 99 -5.94 -9.41 -2.75
C PHE A 99 -5.04 -10.60 -3.07
N ALA A 100 -4.44 -10.56 -4.26
CA ALA A 100 -3.39 -11.48 -4.66
C ALA A 100 -2.06 -11.01 -4.04
N VAL A 101 -1.44 -11.85 -3.21
CA VAL A 101 -0.18 -11.53 -2.53
C VAL A 101 0.88 -12.59 -2.82
N TYR A 102 2.15 -12.17 -2.75
CA TYR A 102 3.33 -12.98 -3.06
C TYR A 102 4.34 -12.85 -1.93
N LEU A 103 4.42 -13.84 -1.06
CA LEU A 103 5.27 -13.77 0.13
C LEU A 103 6.76 -13.97 -0.20
N ASN A 104 7.05 -14.52 -1.38
CA ASN A 104 8.38 -14.84 -1.88
C ASN A 104 8.85 -13.93 -3.04
N ASP A 105 8.15 -12.82 -3.33
CA ASP A 105 8.48 -11.93 -4.46
C ASP A 105 9.04 -10.59 -3.94
N GLY A 106 10.31 -10.60 -3.56
CA GLY A 106 11.04 -9.41 -3.13
C GLY A 106 10.58 -8.80 -1.81
N ALA A 107 10.82 -7.51 -1.65
CA ALA A 107 10.60 -6.80 -0.40
C ALA A 107 9.12 -6.57 -0.06
N MET A 108 8.25 -6.52 -1.05
CA MET A 108 6.84 -6.11 -0.91
C MET A 108 5.92 -7.26 -1.32
N VAL A 109 4.90 -7.52 -0.51
CA VAL A 109 4.04 -8.70 -0.69
C VAL A 109 2.82 -8.48 -1.60
N GLY A 110 2.48 -7.24 -1.93
CA GLY A 110 1.35 -6.92 -2.84
C GLY A 110 0.28 -6.01 -2.24
N VAL A 111 0.12 -5.94 -0.93
CA VAL A 111 -0.80 -5.03 -0.24
C VAL A 111 -0.20 -4.50 1.05
N PHE A 112 -0.45 -3.24 1.37
CA PHE A 112 -0.06 -2.60 2.64
C PHE A 112 -1.20 -2.72 3.64
N LEU A 113 -1.03 -3.50 4.70
CA LEU A 113 -2.08 -3.83 5.67
C LEU A 113 -2.49 -2.66 6.56
N ASP A 114 -1.59 -1.70 6.78
CA ASP A 114 -1.83 -0.49 7.59
C ASP A 114 -2.89 0.44 6.98
N GLN A 115 -3.11 0.38 5.67
CA GLN A 115 -4.10 1.17 4.94
C GLN A 115 -5.50 0.53 4.86
N ARG A 116 -5.75 -0.59 5.55
CA ARG A 116 -7.01 -1.34 5.50
C ARG A 116 -8.24 -0.48 5.78
N ASP A 117 -8.20 0.29 6.86
CA ASP A 117 -9.37 1.08 7.29
C ASP A 117 -9.61 2.30 6.39
N VAL A 118 -8.54 2.82 5.77
CA VAL A 118 -8.64 3.86 4.74
C VAL A 118 -9.30 3.30 3.48
N ARG A 119 -8.89 2.11 3.00
CA ARG A 119 -9.55 1.45 1.86
C ARG A 119 -11.01 1.15 2.14
N LYS A 120 -11.33 0.66 3.34
CA LYS A 120 -12.73 0.45 3.77
C LYS A 120 -13.52 1.75 3.74
N THR A 121 -12.97 2.83 4.25
CA THR A 121 -13.61 4.14 4.29
C THR A 121 -13.85 4.69 2.88
N ILE A 122 -12.90 4.53 1.97
CA ILE A 122 -13.07 4.91 0.55
C ILE A 122 -14.22 4.11 -0.06
N ARG A 123 -14.21 2.79 0.07
CA ARG A 123 -15.25 1.90 -0.47
C ARG A 123 -16.64 2.27 0.04
N ASP A 124 -16.78 2.41 1.36
CA ASP A 124 -18.07 2.49 2.02
C ASP A 124 -18.67 3.90 2.00
N LYS A 125 -17.84 4.96 1.89
CA LYS A 125 -18.31 6.34 2.08
C LYS A 125 -18.05 7.27 0.88
N TYR A 126 -16.98 7.06 0.12
CA TYR A 126 -16.53 8.09 -0.83
C TYR A 126 -16.54 7.66 -2.30
N ALA A 127 -16.64 6.36 -2.60
CA ALA A 127 -16.45 5.87 -3.97
C ALA A 127 -17.72 5.89 -4.83
N LYS A 128 -18.90 5.69 -4.26
CA LYS A 128 -20.14 5.48 -5.01
C LYS A 128 -20.46 6.62 -5.97
N GLY A 129 -20.55 6.30 -7.27
CA GLY A 129 -20.85 7.25 -8.33
C GLY A 129 -19.72 8.24 -8.65
N LYS A 130 -18.51 8.00 -8.17
CA LYS A 130 -17.37 8.92 -8.26
C LYS A 130 -16.34 8.47 -9.27
N THR A 131 -15.63 9.45 -9.85
CA THR A 131 -14.36 9.22 -10.56
C THR A 131 -13.21 9.32 -9.58
N VAL A 132 -12.30 8.35 -9.60
CA VAL A 132 -11.23 8.22 -8.60
C VAL A 132 -9.87 8.22 -9.27
N LEU A 133 -8.95 9.06 -8.80
CA LEU A 133 -7.55 9.07 -9.18
C LEU A 133 -6.71 8.51 -8.02
N ASN A 134 -5.96 7.44 -8.28
CA ASN A 134 -5.06 6.79 -7.33
C ASN A 134 -3.62 6.98 -7.80
N MET A 135 -2.88 7.84 -7.13
CA MET A 135 -1.49 8.19 -7.44
C MET A 135 -0.52 7.43 -6.54
N PHE A 136 0.61 6.98 -7.11
CA PHE A 136 1.51 6.02 -6.47
C PHE A 136 0.79 4.71 -6.17
N SER A 137 0.05 4.22 -7.16
CA SER A 137 -0.97 3.20 -6.96
C SER A 137 -0.43 1.81 -6.61
N TYR A 138 0.85 1.55 -6.80
CA TYR A 138 1.52 0.27 -6.55
C TYR A 138 0.80 -0.89 -7.28
N THR A 139 0.01 -1.70 -6.57
CA THR A 139 -0.81 -2.79 -7.12
C THR A 139 -2.28 -2.40 -7.32
N GLY A 140 -2.64 -1.15 -7.14
CA GLY A 140 -4.00 -0.65 -7.34
C GLY A 140 -4.99 -0.94 -6.20
N ALA A 141 -4.54 -1.30 -5.00
CA ALA A 141 -5.42 -1.70 -3.90
C ALA A 141 -6.50 -0.67 -3.54
N PHE A 142 -6.18 0.63 -3.57
CA PHE A 142 -7.17 1.70 -3.38
C PHE A 142 -8.17 1.79 -4.52
N SER A 143 -7.72 1.56 -5.76
CA SER A 143 -8.59 1.54 -6.94
C SER A 143 -9.56 0.36 -6.91
N VAL A 144 -9.11 -0.82 -6.47
CA VAL A 144 -9.98 -1.98 -6.23
C VAL A 144 -11.06 -1.66 -5.21
N ALA A 145 -10.67 -1.09 -4.06
CA ALA A 145 -11.61 -0.70 -3.01
C ALA A 145 -12.65 0.32 -3.53
N ALA A 146 -12.21 1.32 -4.29
CA ALA A 146 -13.09 2.31 -4.89
C ALA A 146 -14.04 1.70 -5.92
N ALA A 147 -13.57 0.82 -6.81
CA ALA A 147 -14.40 0.15 -7.80
C ALA A 147 -15.48 -0.72 -7.14
N LEU A 148 -15.12 -1.51 -6.12
CA LEU A 148 -16.08 -2.29 -5.33
C LEU A 148 -17.07 -1.41 -4.54
N GLY A 149 -16.67 -0.18 -4.20
CA GLY A 149 -17.53 0.84 -3.61
C GLY A 149 -18.49 1.54 -4.59
N GLY A 150 -18.47 1.13 -5.87
CA GLY A 150 -19.33 1.69 -6.91
C GLY A 150 -18.78 2.96 -7.57
N ALA A 151 -17.46 3.15 -7.59
CA ALA A 151 -16.85 4.19 -8.41
C ALA A 151 -17.22 3.98 -9.90
N THR A 152 -17.54 5.07 -10.60
CA THR A 152 -17.86 5.00 -12.03
C THR A 152 -16.62 4.71 -12.88
N LYS A 153 -15.46 5.17 -12.42
CA LYS A 153 -14.18 4.91 -13.05
C LYS A 153 -13.04 5.13 -12.06
N THR A 154 -12.02 4.29 -12.13
CA THR A 154 -10.76 4.48 -11.41
C THR A 154 -9.62 4.68 -12.39
N THR A 155 -8.68 5.56 -12.03
CA THR A 155 -7.42 5.78 -12.75
C THR A 155 -6.29 5.51 -11.78
N SER A 156 -5.50 4.48 -12.05
CA SER A 156 -4.32 4.09 -11.25
C SER A 156 -3.06 4.55 -11.95
N VAL A 157 -2.18 5.30 -11.28
CA VAL A 157 -0.92 5.80 -11.85
C VAL A 157 0.25 5.36 -10.98
N ASP A 158 1.21 4.67 -11.58
CA ASP A 158 2.46 4.26 -10.93
C ASP A 158 3.61 4.23 -11.94
N LEU A 159 4.84 4.47 -11.46
CA LEU A 159 6.03 4.48 -12.30
C LEU A 159 6.49 3.08 -12.71
N ALA A 160 6.25 2.07 -11.86
CA ALA A 160 6.81 0.74 -12.02
C ALA A 160 6.10 -0.06 -13.13
N ASN A 161 6.83 -0.56 -14.11
CA ASN A 161 6.25 -1.37 -15.20
C ASN A 161 5.43 -2.57 -14.68
N ARG A 162 5.86 -3.19 -13.58
CA ARG A 162 5.15 -4.31 -12.96
C ARG A 162 3.78 -3.92 -12.38
N SER A 163 3.53 -2.63 -12.12
CA SER A 163 2.25 -2.17 -11.57
C SER A 163 1.07 -2.47 -12.50
N LEU A 164 1.27 -2.44 -13.83
CA LEU A 164 0.22 -2.76 -14.79
C LEU A 164 -0.34 -4.18 -14.58
N ALA A 165 0.51 -5.19 -14.68
CA ALA A 165 0.09 -6.58 -14.54
C ALA A 165 -0.47 -6.88 -13.13
N LYS A 166 0.15 -6.32 -12.09
CA LYS A 166 -0.31 -6.49 -10.70
C LYS A 166 -1.66 -5.82 -10.46
N THR A 167 -1.90 -4.63 -11.01
CA THR A 167 -3.19 -3.94 -10.88
C THR A 167 -4.29 -4.68 -11.64
N ILE A 168 -4.03 -5.18 -12.84
CA ILE A 168 -4.95 -6.04 -13.59
C ILE A 168 -5.30 -7.29 -12.77
N GLU A 169 -4.31 -7.94 -12.16
CA GLU A 169 -4.53 -9.11 -11.31
C GLU A 169 -5.44 -8.78 -10.10
N GLN A 170 -5.20 -7.66 -9.41
CA GLN A 170 -6.03 -7.24 -8.28
C GLN A 170 -7.49 -6.96 -8.69
N PHE A 171 -7.72 -6.33 -9.83
CA PHE A 171 -9.08 -6.17 -10.37
C PHE A 171 -9.71 -7.53 -10.70
N SER A 172 -8.96 -8.40 -11.37
CA SER A 172 -9.44 -9.70 -11.85
C SER A 172 -9.88 -10.63 -10.71
N VAL A 173 -9.12 -10.71 -9.61
CA VAL A 173 -9.49 -11.56 -8.46
C VAL A 173 -10.75 -11.08 -7.72
N ASN A 174 -11.18 -9.83 -7.99
CA ASN A 174 -12.43 -9.26 -7.49
C ASN A 174 -13.55 -9.24 -8.52
N GLY A 175 -13.35 -9.80 -9.71
CA GLY A 175 -14.34 -9.81 -10.78
C GLY A 175 -14.62 -8.42 -11.38
N ILE A 176 -13.69 -7.47 -11.23
CA ILE A 176 -13.81 -6.12 -11.78
C ILE A 176 -13.24 -6.13 -13.20
N ASP A 177 -14.01 -5.60 -14.14
CA ASP A 177 -13.55 -5.36 -15.51
C ASP A 177 -12.43 -4.30 -15.50
N HIS A 178 -11.20 -4.76 -15.71
CA HIS A 178 -10.03 -3.90 -15.72
C HIS A 178 -9.93 -3.04 -17.00
N GLU A 179 -10.58 -3.44 -18.12
CA GLU A 179 -10.63 -2.66 -19.35
C GLU A 179 -11.50 -1.41 -19.20
N ALA A 180 -12.46 -1.45 -18.27
CA ALA A 180 -13.27 -0.27 -17.90
C ALA A 180 -12.51 0.73 -17.02
N GLN A 181 -11.32 0.38 -16.53
CA GLN A 181 -10.49 1.21 -15.66
C GLN A 181 -9.27 1.75 -16.42
N ASP A 182 -8.69 2.85 -15.95
CA ASP A 182 -7.42 3.33 -16.49
C ASP A 182 -6.26 2.85 -15.59
N ILE A 183 -5.28 2.17 -16.18
CA ILE A 183 -4.05 1.74 -15.50
C ILE A 183 -2.88 2.32 -16.27
N ILE A 184 -2.17 3.28 -15.69
CA ILE A 184 -1.19 4.10 -16.38
C ILE A 184 0.18 3.91 -15.75
N VAL A 185 1.14 3.41 -16.53
CA VAL A 185 2.55 3.31 -16.13
C VAL A 185 3.26 4.59 -16.56
N GLU A 186 3.37 5.53 -15.65
CA GLU A 186 4.01 6.82 -15.90
C GLU A 186 4.54 7.43 -14.59
N ASP A 187 5.51 8.31 -14.71
CA ASP A 187 5.94 9.18 -13.61
C ASP A 187 4.76 10.02 -13.12
N VAL A 188 4.44 9.93 -11.84
CA VAL A 188 3.30 10.60 -11.21
C VAL A 188 3.32 12.11 -11.44
N PHE A 189 4.49 12.76 -11.33
CA PHE A 189 4.64 14.20 -11.55
C PHE A 189 4.43 14.60 -13.02
N LYS A 190 4.75 13.69 -13.92
CA LYS A 190 4.50 13.86 -15.35
C LYS A 190 3.02 13.72 -15.67
N TYR A 191 2.36 12.75 -15.03
CA TYR A 191 0.93 12.57 -15.16
C TYR A 191 0.15 13.77 -14.61
N PHE A 192 0.53 14.35 -13.47
CA PHE A 192 -0.10 15.58 -12.96
C PHE A 192 -0.09 16.69 -14.00
N LYS A 193 1.07 17.00 -14.57
CA LYS A 193 1.19 18.02 -15.61
C LYS A 193 0.33 17.73 -16.84
N TYR A 194 0.28 16.47 -17.25
CA TYR A 194 -0.59 16.03 -18.35
C TYR A 194 -2.07 16.23 -18.01
N ALA A 195 -2.51 15.77 -16.85
CA ALA A 195 -3.90 15.83 -16.42
C ALA A 195 -4.38 17.31 -16.26
N VAL A 196 -3.56 18.17 -15.67
CA VAL A 196 -3.84 19.61 -15.58
C VAL A 196 -3.96 20.25 -16.97
N LYS A 197 -3.01 19.96 -17.88
CA LYS A 197 -3.06 20.47 -19.27
C LYS A 197 -4.31 19.99 -20.03
N LYS A 198 -4.85 18.83 -19.68
CA LYS A 198 -6.06 18.26 -20.27
C LYS A 198 -7.34 18.66 -19.53
N ASN A 199 -7.25 19.53 -18.52
CA ASN A 199 -8.38 19.92 -17.66
C ASN A 199 -9.13 18.72 -17.08
N MET A 200 -8.41 17.63 -16.76
CA MET A 200 -8.99 16.47 -16.11
C MET A 200 -9.30 16.78 -14.66
N THR A 201 -10.43 16.29 -14.15
CA THR A 201 -10.80 16.45 -12.75
C THR A 201 -11.46 15.17 -12.22
N PHE A 202 -11.26 14.93 -10.91
CA PHE A 202 -11.73 13.72 -10.24
C PHE A 202 -12.53 14.10 -8.97
N ASP A 203 -13.48 13.24 -8.62
CA ASP A 203 -14.26 13.41 -7.39
C ASP A 203 -13.47 13.02 -6.14
N LEU A 204 -12.56 12.04 -6.29
CA LEU A 204 -11.69 11.55 -5.23
C LEU A 204 -10.27 11.40 -5.76
N VAL A 205 -9.30 11.96 -5.05
CA VAL A 205 -7.87 11.81 -5.34
C VAL A 205 -7.18 11.15 -4.14
N VAL A 206 -6.50 10.03 -4.37
CA VAL A 206 -5.72 9.31 -3.35
C VAL A 206 -4.23 9.57 -3.59
N LEU A 207 -3.53 10.00 -2.55
CA LEU A 207 -2.09 10.26 -2.52
C LEU A 207 -1.45 9.41 -1.42
N ASP A 208 -0.72 8.38 -1.80
CA ASP A 208 0.05 7.53 -0.88
C ASP A 208 1.52 7.42 -1.36
N PRO A 209 2.25 8.56 -1.40
CA PRO A 209 3.62 8.59 -1.89
C PRO A 209 4.56 7.87 -0.91
N PRO A 210 5.64 7.25 -1.41
CA PRO A 210 6.73 6.80 -0.55
C PRO A 210 7.39 8.00 0.15
N SER A 211 8.06 7.77 1.28
CA SER A 211 8.81 8.84 1.98
C SER A 211 9.86 9.50 1.09
N PHE A 212 10.41 8.71 0.16
CA PHE A 212 11.40 9.15 -0.83
C PHE A 212 11.20 8.39 -2.15
N ALA A 213 11.19 9.11 -3.26
CA ALA A 213 11.16 8.55 -4.60
C ALA A 213 12.16 9.26 -5.52
N LYS A 214 12.80 8.49 -6.39
CA LYS A 214 13.70 9.01 -7.40
C LYS A 214 13.33 8.44 -8.77
N SER A 215 13.02 9.31 -9.71
CA SER A 215 12.90 9.00 -11.12
C SER A 215 14.11 9.57 -11.90
N LYS A 216 14.19 9.31 -13.19
CA LYS A 216 15.27 9.86 -14.03
C LYS A 216 15.32 11.39 -14.02
N LYS A 217 14.22 12.06 -13.76
CA LYS A 217 14.06 13.53 -13.90
C LYS A 217 13.61 14.23 -12.63
N HIS A 218 13.17 13.48 -11.62
CA HIS A 218 12.60 14.06 -10.40
C HIS A 218 13.02 13.27 -9.16
N THR A 219 13.29 14.02 -8.10
CA THR A 219 13.53 13.45 -6.75
C THR A 219 12.47 14.03 -5.85
N PHE A 220 11.71 13.18 -5.20
CA PHE A 220 10.65 13.52 -4.25
C PHE A 220 11.08 13.12 -2.84
N SER A 221 10.85 14.01 -1.90
CA SER A 221 10.95 13.74 -0.46
C SER A 221 9.70 14.25 0.23
N ALA A 222 8.98 13.39 0.93
CA ALA A 222 7.74 13.76 1.62
C ALA A 222 7.94 14.97 2.57
N ALA A 223 9.06 15.03 3.28
CA ALA A 223 9.35 16.12 4.21
C ALA A 223 9.52 17.51 3.56
N LYS A 224 9.82 17.55 2.25
CA LYS A 224 10.08 18.80 1.50
C LYS A 224 8.99 19.13 0.50
N ASP A 225 8.52 18.10 -0.22
CA ASP A 225 7.77 18.28 -1.45
C ASP A 225 6.27 17.95 -1.31
N TYR A 226 5.83 17.46 -0.14
CA TYR A 226 4.44 17.02 0.06
C TYR A 226 3.42 18.14 -0.13
N LYS A 227 3.76 19.37 0.28
CA LYS A 227 2.90 20.54 0.06
C LYS A 227 2.65 20.78 -1.44
N ASP A 228 3.69 20.70 -2.27
CA ASP A 228 3.55 20.93 -3.71
C ASP A 228 2.81 19.78 -4.39
N LEU A 229 3.01 18.54 -3.93
CA LEU A 229 2.21 17.39 -4.36
C LEU A 229 0.70 17.60 -4.05
N LEU A 230 0.38 18.12 -2.87
CA LEU A 230 -1.02 18.45 -2.51
C LEU A 230 -1.60 19.54 -3.41
N LYS A 231 -0.84 20.57 -3.79
CA LYS A 231 -1.31 21.60 -4.74
C LYS A 231 -1.68 21.00 -6.10
N GLU A 232 -0.89 20.08 -6.60
CA GLU A 232 -1.20 19.36 -7.85
C GLU A 232 -2.50 18.53 -7.69
N ALA A 233 -2.66 17.83 -6.57
CA ALA A 233 -3.88 17.06 -6.29
C ALA A 233 -5.11 17.96 -6.18
N ILE A 234 -5.01 19.11 -5.49
CA ILE A 234 -6.10 20.09 -5.40
C ILE A 234 -6.50 20.58 -6.79
N ALA A 235 -5.54 20.81 -7.70
CA ALA A 235 -5.83 21.24 -9.06
C ALA A 235 -6.63 20.23 -9.88
N LEU A 236 -6.50 18.93 -9.57
CA LEU A 236 -7.24 17.85 -10.22
C LEU A 236 -8.51 17.43 -9.46
N THR A 237 -8.78 18.01 -8.31
CA THR A 237 -9.95 17.66 -7.50
C THR A 237 -11.12 18.58 -7.84
N LYS A 238 -12.28 18.01 -8.16
CA LYS A 238 -13.52 18.79 -8.42
C LYS A 238 -13.91 19.60 -7.19
N PRO A 239 -14.69 20.69 -7.35
CA PRO A 239 -15.34 21.36 -6.23
C PRO A 239 -16.13 20.35 -5.38
N ASN A 240 -15.99 20.40 -4.05
CA ASN A 240 -16.55 19.44 -3.09
C ASN A 240 -16.03 17.99 -3.25
N GLY A 241 -14.96 17.79 -4.01
CA GLY A 241 -14.25 16.52 -4.08
C GLY A 241 -13.43 16.25 -2.82
N VAL A 242 -12.90 15.05 -2.71
CA VAL A 242 -12.14 14.58 -1.53
C VAL A 242 -10.71 14.24 -1.93
N ILE A 243 -9.76 14.61 -1.09
CA ILE A 243 -8.36 14.16 -1.19
C ILE A 243 -8.07 13.28 0.03
N VAL A 244 -7.64 12.04 -0.23
CA VAL A 244 -7.09 11.15 0.79
C VAL A 244 -5.57 11.22 0.68
N ALA A 245 -4.93 11.75 1.72
CA ALA A 245 -3.49 11.95 1.76
C ALA A 245 -2.89 11.17 2.92
N SER A 246 -1.90 10.34 2.64
CA SER A 246 -1.17 9.55 3.63
C SER A 246 0.34 9.73 3.49
N THR A 247 1.08 9.33 4.50
CA THR A 247 2.54 9.31 4.49
C THR A 247 3.06 8.27 5.47
N ASN A 248 4.10 7.55 5.06
CA ASN A 248 4.87 6.66 5.93
C ASN A 248 6.19 7.30 6.40
N ALA A 249 6.37 8.62 6.19
CA ALA A 249 7.57 9.33 6.60
C ALA A 249 7.61 9.52 8.12
N SER A 250 8.70 9.06 8.75
CA SER A 250 8.92 9.15 10.20
C SER A 250 9.69 10.40 10.63
N ASN A 251 10.15 11.23 9.69
CA ASN A 251 11.01 12.39 9.97
C ASN A 251 10.23 13.70 10.21
N PHE A 252 8.91 13.63 10.31
CA PHE A 252 8.02 14.70 10.72
C PHE A 252 6.75 14.14 11.37
N ASP A 253 6.10 14.95 12.21
CA ASP A 253 4.89 14.59 12.96
C ASP A 253 3.59 14.99 12.24
N MET A 254 2.46 14.58 12.80
CA MET A 254 1.12 14.91 12.29
C MET A 254 0.85 16.41 12.26
N LYS A 255 1.39 17.19 13.21
CA LYS A 255 1.23 18.66 13.22
C LYS A 255 1.87 19.28 11.97
N ARG A 256 3.08 18.83 11.64
CA ARG A 256 3.76 19.27 10.42
C ARG A 256 3.02 18.78 9.16
N PHE A 257 2.51 17.56 9.15
CA PHE A 257 1.71 17.06 8.03
C PHE A 257 0.45 17.91 7.81
N HIS A 258 -0.31 18.25 8.85
CA HIS A 258 -1.45 19.17 8.78
C HIS A 258 -1.04 20.53 8.21
N SER A 259 0.13 21.06 8.62
CA SER A 259 0.61 22.34 8.07
C SER A 259 0.88 22.32 6.57
N PHE A 260 1.24 21.17 6.00
CA PHE A 260 1.36 21.02 4.53
C PHE A 260 0.01 21.14 3.85
N ILE A 261 -1.03 20.52 4.43
CA ILE A 261 -2.40 20.59 3.91
C ILE A 261 -2.91 22.03 3.93
N GLU A 262 -2.83 22.71 5.10
CA GLU A 262 -3.27 24.09 5.25
C GLU A 262 -2.56 25.04 4.27
N LYS A 263 -1.23 24.93 4.16
CA LYS A 263 -0.45 25.75 3.23
C LYS A 263 -0.80 25.47 1.76
N ALA A 264 -1.02 24.22 1.39
CA ALA A 264 -1.39 23.87 0.03
C ALA A 264 -2.74 24.49 -0.39
N PHE A 265 -3.72 24.55 0.52
CA PHE A 265 -5.01 25.20 0.27
C PHE A 265 -4.93 26.72 0.28
N ASN A 266 -4.11 27.33 1.15
CA ASN A 266 -4.00 28.79 1.26
C ASN A 266 -3.17 29.42 0.15
N GLU A 267 -2.24 28.69 -0.47
CA GLU A 267 -1.37 29.19 -1.54
C GLU A 267 -1.94 28.94 -2.96
N LYS A 268 -3.15 28.44 -3.06
CA LYS A 268 -3.90 28.24 -4.29
C LYS A 268 -4.85 29.41 -4.53
#